data_6c8032e6ebd786b5e031c7a914cb7fb8
#
_entry.id   6c8032e6ebd786b5e031c7a914cb7fb8
#
_cell.length_a   1.000
_cell.length_b   1.000
_cell.length_c   1.000
_cell.angle_alpha   90.00
_cell.angle_beta   90.00
_cell.angle_gamma   90.00
#
_symmetry.space_group_name_H-M   'P 1'
#
loop_
_entity.id
_entity.type
_entity.pdbx_description
1 polymer ?
#
loop_
_entity_poly.entity_id
_entity_poly.type
_entity_poly.pdbx_seq_one_letter_code
_entity_poly.pdbx_strand_id
1 'polypeptide(L)'
;MEEEKPGATRIISIVPEGSKVRKGDVVCELDSSAFQDEVKSQLIRYAQAKAWVEQARAIFEVTEITLREYRDGILPQDLGLIKQYIKTCEITKEQTSRNLAWSRDMAKKGFRASSQLRADELSDQQAGIALEEAQGMLERLEKYTGPKNLKQLEAKLMAIQADKKTQEAAFELEKQRLARLQKCIDNCTMRAPIDGTVVYKPTTNPWGRVEAQIEQGVTVRQDQPIFELPDPKNMRVKTRINETKVAFVKVGQPAIIRIDAFPDRTIRGVVEAVTAISTPVNGPFSDVRIYFASVRIAEGFDDLRPGLTAEVFFKTDTHPNVTRIPVTAIRSFGDRHYAAVHRGSSTPKDAWDWKPIRLGASDADYVEVVAGLKQGDRVVANPHALPAPASAPIGPDAPPSVATASTNP
;
A
#
# COMPACT_ATOMS: atom_id res chain seq x y z
N MET A 1 -21.01 23.76 21.66
CA MET A 1 -19.86 23.85 20.74
C MET A 1 -19.26 22.48 20.70
N GLU A 2 -19.55 21.71 19.67
CA GLU A 2 -18.89 20.41 19.46
C GLU A 2 -17.43 20.70 19.09
N GLU A 3 -16.51 20.16 19.85
CA GLU A 3 -15.08 20.19 19.53
C GLU A 3 -14.90 19.50 18.17
N GLU A 4 -14.60 20.27 17.14
CA GLU A 4 -14.21 19.74 15.82
C GLU A 4 -12.93 18.92 16.01
N LYS A 5 -13.07 17.62 15.91
CA LYS A 5 -11.92 16.70 15.95
C LYS A 5 -11.02 17.00 14.76
N PRO A 6 -9.70 17.12 14.93
CA PRO A 6 -8.77 17.40 13.84
C PRO A 6 -8.91 16.32 12.75
N GLY A 7 -9.15 16.76 11.51
CA GLY A 7 -9.34 15.90 10.35
C GLY A 7 -10.81 15.55 10.01
N ALA A 8 -11.77 16.21 10.62
CA ALA A 8 -13.18 16.10 10.26
C ALA A 8 -13.57 17.25 9.33
N THR A 9 -14.25 16.94 8.23
CA THR A 9 -14.68 17.89 7.21
C THR A 9 -16.17 17.69 6.93
N ARG A 10 -16.91 18.77 6.61
CA ARG A 10 -18.33 18.71 6.33
C ARG A 10 -18.60 18.53 4.84
N ILE A 11 -19.62 17.74 4.49
CA ILE A 11 -20.11 17.61 3.11
C ILE A 11 -20.89 18.86 2.74
N ILE A 12 -20.43 19.61 1.73
CA ILE A 12 -21.15 20.77 1.16
C ILE A 12 -22.20 20.30 0.17
N SER A 13 -21.78 19.45 -0.78
CA SER A 13 -22.66 18.91 -1.79
C SER A 13 -22.33 17.45 -2.07
N ILE A 14 -23.34 16.66 -2.39
CA ILE A 14 -23.19 15.26 -2.77
C ILE A 14 -24.26 14.93 -3.82
N VAL A 15 -23.88 14.17 -4.83
CA VAL A 15 -24.77 13.70 -5.87
C VAL A 15 -25.75 12.68 -5.27
N PRO A 16 -27.07 12.77 -5.56
CA PRO A 16 -28.06 11.84 -5.00
C PRO A 16 -27.74 10.38 -5.30
N GLU A 17 -28.06 9.50 -4.33
CA GLU A 17 -27.88 8.06 -4.48
C GLU A 17 -28.65 7.53 -5.70
N GLY A 18 -28.08 6.60 -6.44
CA GLY A 18 -28.66 6.03 -7.66
C GLY A 18 -28.42 6.86 -8.92
N SER A 19 -27.78 8.03 -8.83
CA SER A 19 -27.44 8.84 -10.00
C SER A 19 -26.34 8.19 -10.84
N LYS A 20 -26.45 8.27 -12.16
CA LYS A 20 -25.42 7.83 -13.11
C LYS A 20 -24.41 8.94 -13.31
N VAL A 21 -23.14 8.65 -13.07
CA VAL A 21 -22.03 9.59 -13.24
C VAL A 21 -21.02 9.06 -14.24
N ARG A 22 -20.32 9.95 -14.91
CA ARG A 22 -19.22 9.63 -15.83
C ARG A 22 -17.89 9.87 -15.14
N LYS A 23 -16.87 9.22 -15.64
CA LYS A 23 -15.49 9.45 -15.19
C LYS A 23 -15.13 10.93 -15.24
N GLY A 24 -14.71 11.49 -14.12
CA GLY A 24 -14.33 12.89 -13.94
C GLY A 24 -15.43 13.81 -13.40
N ASP A 25 -16.70 13.37 -13.38
CA ASP A 25 -17.79 14.14 -12.79
C ASP A 25 -17.56 14.33 -11.27
N VAL A 26 -17.95 15.51 -10.76
CA VAL A 26 -17.88 15.79 -9.31
C VAL A 26 -19.01 15.03 -8.62
N VAL A 27 -18.65 14.16 -7.68
CA VAL A 27 -19.62 13.35 -6.93
C VAL A 27 -19.87 13.90 -5.54
N CYS A 28 -18.84 14.42 -4.89
CA CYS A 28 -18.96 15.00 -3.56
C CYS A 28 -17.99 16.18 -3.42
N GLU A 29 -18.45 17.21 -2.74
CA GLU A 29 -17.65 18.39 -2.41
C GLU A 29 -17.64 18.58 -0.89
N LEU A 30 -16.44 18.60 -0.33
CA LEU A 30 -16.21 18.78 1.09
C LEU A 30 -15.79 20.22 1.38
N ASP A 31 -16.07 20.69 2.58
CA ASP A 31 -15.66 22.02 3.03
C ASP A 31 -14.14 22.11 3.15
N SER A 32 -13.54 22.92 2.27
CA SER A 32 -12.10 23.15 2.23
C SER A 32 -11.66 24.43 2.96
N SER A 33 -12.56 25.16 3.60
CA SER A 33 -12.28 26.48 4.19
C SER A 33 -11.16 26.44 5.21
N ALA A 34 -11.16 25.45 6.10
CA ALA A 34 -10.11 25.27 7.09
C ALA A 34 -8.73 25.02 6.44
N PHE A 35 -8.69 24.20 5.40
CA PHE A 35 -7.43 23.92 4.66
C PHE A 35 -6.96 25.16 3.89
N GLN A 36 -7.88 25.97 3.34
CA GLN A 36 -7.53 27.22 2.65
C GLN A 36 -6.88 28.23 3.60
N ASP A 37 -7.38 28.35 4.83
CA ASP A 37 -6.79 29.24 5.83
C ASP A 37 -5.43 28.72 6.32
N GLU A 38 -5.30 27.41 6.43
CA GLU A 38 -4.00 26.79 6.74
C GLU A 38 -2.99 26.99 5.60
N VAL A 39 -3.41 26.91 4.33
CA VAL A 39 -2.58 27.22 3.16
C VAL A 39 -2.09 28.67 3.19
N LYS A 40 -2.95 29.64 3.52
CA LYS A 40 -2.54 31.05 3.64
C LYS A 40 -1.46 31.22 4.72
N SER A 41 -1.64 30.59 5.87
CA SER A 41 -0.65 30.60 6.95
C SER A 41 0.65 29.92 6.54
N GLN A 42 0.57 28.80 5.82
CA GLN A 42 1.72 28.05 5.33
C GLN A 42 2.48 28.81 4.22
N LEU A 43 1.80 29.57 3.37
CA LEU A 43 2.43 30.43 2.36
C LEU A 43 3.36 31.46 2.99
N ILE A 44 2.99 32.04 4.15
CA ILE A 44 3.86 32.97 4.88
C ILE A 44 5.12 32.24 5.35
N ARG A 45 4.99 31.07 5.95
CA ARG A 45 6.14 30.25 6.41
C ARG A 45 7.04 29.83 5.24
N TYR A 46 6.45 29.44 4.14
CA TYR A 46 7.16 29.12 2.90
C TYR A 46 7.95 30.32 2.37
N ALA A 47 7.34 31.51 2.33
CA ALA A 47 8.00 32.74 1.90
C ALA A 47 9.17 33.13 2.83
N GLN A 48 9.00 33.00 4.14
CA GLN A 48 10.06 33.21 5.13
C GLN A 48 11.23 32.23 4.94
N ALA A 49 10.93 30.93 4.84
CA ALA A 49 11.95 29.91 4.64
C ALA A 49 12.72 30.15 3.33
N LYS A 50 12.03 30.57 2.26
CA LYS A 50 12.65 30.94 1.00
C LYS A 50 13.63 32.12 1.16
N ALA A 51 13.20 33.17 1.86
CA ALA A 51 14.05 34.35 2.11
C ALA A 51 15.29 33.96 2.93
N TRP A 52 15.17 33.10 3.93
CA TRP A 52 16.32 32.62 4.71
C TRP A 52 17.31 31.80 3.88
N VAL A 53 16.84 30.98 2.95
CA VAL A 53 17.72 30.24 2.02
C VAL A 53 18.46 31.21 1.12
N GLU A 54 17.82 32.25 0.58
CA GLU A 54 18.43 33.24 -0.26
C GLU A 54 19.50 34.05 0.53
N GLN A 55 19.19 34.42 1.77
CA GLN A 55 20.15 35.08 2.67
C GLN A 55 21.35 34.17 2.98
N ALA A 56 21.11 32.90 3.33
CA ALA A 56 22.17 31.94 3.65
C ALA A 56 23.08 31.69 2.43
N ARG A 57 22.52 31.66 1.22
CA ARG A 57 23.27 31.54 -0.04
C ARG A 57 24.17 32.78 -0.28
N ALA A 58 23.63 33.97 -0.08
CA ALA A 58 24.42 35.22 -0.23
C ALA A 58 25.57 35.29 0.78
N ILE A 59 25.32 34.91 2.04
CA ILE A 59 26.35 34.86 3.07
C ILE A 59 27.45 33.85 2.73
N PHE A 60 27.04 32.67 2.24
CA PHE A 60 27.97 31.62 1.80
C PHE A 60 28.86 32.13 0.66
N GLU A 61 28.31 32.75 -0.35
CA GLU A 61 29.02 33.29 -1.51
C GLU A 61 30.04 34.38 -1.10
N VAL A 62 29.61 35.33 -0.27
CA VAL A 62 30.50 36.37 0.27
C VAL A 62 31.66 35.77 1.07
N THR A 63 31.37 34.75 1.89
CA THR A 63 32.42 34.10 2.70
C THR A 63 33.40 33.29 1.82
N GLU A 64 32.89 32.65 0.76
CA GLU A 64 33.76 31.97 -0.21
C GLU A 64 34.69 32.95 -0.93
N ILE A 65 34.15 34.10 -1.35
CA ILE A 65 34.95 35.17 -1.97
C ILE A 65 36.01 35.67 -0.98
N THR A 66 35.65 35.90 0.28
CA THR A 66 36.58 36.36 1.32
C THR A 66 37.74 35.37 1.56
N LEU A 67 37.43 34.08 1.58
CA LEU A 67 38.45 33.02 1.70
C LEU A 67 39.40 33.04 0.50
N ARG A 68 38.84 33.17 -0.71
CA ARG A 68 39.62 33.24 -1.96
C ARG A 68 40.48 34.47 -2.01
N GLU A 69 39.96 35.65 -1.66
CA GLU A 69 40.66 36.89 -1.57
C GLU A 69 41.86 36.79 -0.63
N TYR A 70 41.66 36.25 0.56
CA TYR A 70 42.76 36.07 1.53
C TYR A 70 43.81 35.09 1.02
N ARG A 71 43.40 33.94 0.50
CA ARG A 71 44.28 32.86 0.03
C ARG A 71 45.12 33.29 -1.18
N ASP A 72 44.45 33.88 -2.19
CA ASP A 72 45.04 34.10 -3.50
C ASP A 72 45.55 35.54 -3.69
N GLY A 73 45.05 36.49 -2.88
CA GLY A 73 45.39 37.91 -2.94
C GLY A 73 46.25 38.38 -1.75
N ILE A 74 45.64 38.50 -0.56
CA ILE A 74 46.23 39.16 0.58
C ILE A 74 47.48 38.43 1.08
N LEU A 75 47.39 37.13 1.36
CA LEU A 75 48.50 36.35 1.92
C LEU A 75 49.73 36.32 0.99
N PRO A 76 49.63 36.09 -0.32
CA PRO A 76 50.77 36.15 -1.23
C PRO A 76 51.35 37.54 -1.34
N GLN A 77 50.53 38.59 -1.32
CA GLN A 77 50.98 39.99 -1.36
C GLN A 77 51.80 40.35 -0.09
N ASP A 78 51.27 40.00 1.10
CA ASP A 78 51.98 40.27 2.37
C ASP A 78 53.32 39.53 2.43
N LEU A 79 53.33 38.23 2.02
CA LEU A 79 54.57 37.45 1.92
C LEU A 79 55.57 38.12 0.92
N GLY A 80 55.05 38.61 -0.21
CA GLY A 80 55.86 39.33 -1.19
C GLY A 80 56.50 40.61 -0.63
N LEU A 81 55.73 41.45 0.07
CA LEU A 81 56.19 42.64 0.72
C LEU A 81 57.29 42.43 1.76
N ILE A 82 57.05 41.37 2.65
CA ILE A 82 58.03 41.01 3.67
C ILE A 82 59.35 40.53 3.00
N LYS A 83 59.27 39.72 1.96
CA LYS A 83 60.43 39.21 1.21
C LYS A 83 61.19 40.34 0.56
N GLN A 84 60.52 41.36 0.01
CA GLN A 84 61.18 42.57 -0.51
C GLN A 84 61.86 43.37 0.60
N TYR A 85 61.19 43.49 1.78
CA TYR A 85 61.79 44.18 2.94
C TYR A 85 63.02 43.43 3.45
N ILE A 86 62.99 42.08 3.55
CA ILE A 86 64.22 41.32 3.89
C ILE A 86 65.32 41.57 2.93
N LYS A 87 65.06 41.57 1.62
CA LYS A 87 66.09 41.87 0.61
C LYS A 87 66.70 43.25 0.80
N THR A 88 65.91 44.25 1.19
CA THR A 88 66.39 45.57 1.50
C THR A 88 67.31 45.60 2.75
N CYS A 89 66.88 44.87 3.80
CA CYS A 89 67.68 44.66 5.02
C CYS A 89 69.03 43.95 4.75
N GLU A 90 68.96 42.89 3.89
CA GLU A 90 70.19 42.19 3.46
C GLU A 90 71.16 43.06 2.76
N ILE A 91 70.74 43.92 1.81
CA ILE A 91 71.60 44.89 1.11
C ILE A 91 72.16 45.85 2.09
N THR A 92 71.36 46.40 3.02
CA THR A 92 71.84 47.35 4.05
C THR A 92 72.86 46.71 4.96
N LYS A 93 72.61 45.47 5.42
CA LYS A 93 73.56 44.73 6.27
C LYS A 93 74.85 44.42 5.56
N GLU A 94 74.84 44.05 4.29
CA GLU A 94 76.03 43.85 3.49
C GLU A 94 76.83 45.12 3.34
N GLN A 95 76.15 46.24 3.11
CA GLN A 95 76.80 47.56 2.99
C GLN A 95 77.43 48.00 4.31
N THR A 96 76.69 47.85 5.46
CA THR A 96 77.26 48.26 6.78
C THR A 96 78.41 47.32 7.17
N SER A 97 78.30 46.02 6.90
CA SER A 97 79.43 45.09 7.17
C SER A 97 80.69 45.39 6.34
N ARG A 98 80.52 45.79 5.05
CA ARG A 98 81.65 46.19 4.22
C ARG A 98 82.28 47.47 4.76
N ASN A 99 81.43 48.45 5.15
CA ASN A 99 81.91 49.70 5.74
C ASN A 99 82.66 49.47 7.06
N LEU A 100 82.13 48.57 7.94
CA LEU A 100 82.76 48.18 9.19
C LEU A 100 84.12 47.53 8.94
N ALA A 101 84.21 46.59 8.00
CA ALA A 101 85.46 45.95 7.62
C ALA A 101 86.50 46.93 7.18
N TRP A 102 86.10 47.87 6.30
CA TRP A 102 86.99 48.99 5.86
C TRP A 102 87.37 49.86 7.03
N SER A 103 86.46 50.25 7.92
CA SER A 103 86.70 51.08 9.09
C SER A 103 87.73 50.44 10.06
N ARG A 104 87.58 49.10 10.29
CA ARG A 104 88.53 48.35 11.11
C ARG A 104 89.96 48.36 10.55
N ASP A 105 90.08 48.20 9.24
CA ASP A 105 91.41 48.29 8.58
C ASP A 105 92.05 49.71 8.60
N MET A 106 91.20 50.73 8.45
CA MET A 106 91.68 52.12 8.55
C MET A 106 92.06 52.53 9.99
N ALA A 107 91.27 52.00 10.99
CA ALA A 107 91.58 52.22 12.41
C ALA A 107 92.89 51.56 12.81
N LYS A 108 93.23 50.36 12.32
CA LYS A 108 94.52 49.71 12.51
C LYS A 108 95.66 50.44 11.96
N LYS A 109 95.46 51.20 10.86
CA LYS A 109 96.45 52.06 10.21
C LYS A 109 96.55 53.46 10.84
N GLY A 110 95.74 53.78 11.87
CA GLY A 110 95.71 55.06 12.55
C GLY A 110 94.96 56.22 11.82
N PHE A 111 94.27 55.93 10.72
CA PHE A 111 93.55 56.90 9.91
C PHE A 111 92.09 57.15 10.33
N ARG A 112 91.56 56.42 11.37
CA ARG A 112 90.20 56.60 11.81
C ARG A 112 90.14 56.64 13.34
N ALA A 113 89.28 57.54 13.87
CA ALA A 113 89.05 57.64 15.31
C ALA A 113 88.25 56.46 15.89
N SER A 114 88.50 56.06 17.14
CA SER A 114 87.85 55.01 17.81
C SER A 114 86.33 55.23 17.98
N SER A 115 85.87 56.51 18.04
CA SER A 115 84.46 56.86 18.09
C SER A 115 83.75 56.57 16.79
N GLN A 116 84.42 56.78 15.64
CA GLN A 116 83.87 56.45 14.32
C GLN A 116 83.76 54.91 14.12
N LEU A 117 84.78 54.15 14.57
CA LEU A 117 84.69 52.68 14.51
C LEU A 117 83.52 52.14 15.32
N ARG A 118 83.33 52.69 16.53
CA ARG A 118 82.18 52.30 17.36
C ARG A 118 80.83 52.66 16.71
N ALA A 119 80.72 53.78 16.03
CA ALA A 119 79.49 54.19 15.28
C ALA A 119 79.22 53.23 14.13
N ASP A 120 80.23 52.76 13.41
CA ASP A 120 80.10 51.77 12.35
C ASP A 120 79.75 50.37 12.89
N GLU A 121 80.34 50.01 14.06
CA GLU A 121 79.96 48.74 14.77
C GLU A 121 78.48 48.76 15.20
N LEU A 122 78.04 49.90 15.79
CA LEU A 122 76.64 50.02 16.17
C LEU A 122 75.71 50.00 14.95
N SER A 123 76.10 50.68 13.86
CA SER A 123 75.30 50.64 12.60
C SER A 123 75.20 49.24 12.01
N ASP A 124 76.31 48.47 12.04
CA ASP A 124 76.28 47.10 11.56
C ASP A 124 75.40 46.16 12.46
N GLN A 125 75.49 46.38 13.81
CA GLN A 125 74.60 45.63 14.75
C GLN A 125 73.13 45.95 14.53
N GLN A 126 72.80 47.27 14.33
CA GLN A 126 71.41 47.68 14.05
C GLN A 126 70.88 47.09 12.76
N ALA A 127 71.72 47.07 11.70
CA ALA A 127 71.30 46.38 10.45
C ALA A 127 71.14 44.89 10.61
N GLY A 128 71.94 44.27 11.47
CA GLY A 128 71.75 42.82 11.82
C GLY A 128 70.45 42.55 12.52
N ILE A 129 70.12 43.37 13.53
CA ILE A 129 68.85 43.24 14.25
C ILE A 129 67.66 43.45 13.31
N ALA A 130 67.72 44.50 12.45
CA ALA A 130 66.66 44.76 11.49
C ALA A 130 66.40 43.55 10.51
N LEU A 131 67.48 42.88 10.08
CA LEU A 131 67.42 41.75 9.22
C LEU A 131 66.76 40.54 9.99
N GLU A 132 67.21 40.31 11.22
CA GLU A 132 66.63 39.20 12.07
C GLU A 132 65.15 39.46 12.37
N GLU A 133 64.76 40.70 12.67
CA GLU A 133 63.35 41.06 12.85
C GLU A 133 62.52 40.80 11.58
N ALA A 134 63.03 41.22 10.41
CA ALA A 134 62.35 41.00 9.13
C ALA A 134 62.20 39.48 8.81
N GLN A 135 63.24 38.70 9.07
CA GLN A 135 63.16 37.23 8.93
C GLN A 135 62.17 36.63 9.91
N GLY A 136 62.11 37.06 11.16
CA GLY A 136 61.16 36.68 12.16
C GLY A 136 59.70 37.02 11.79
N MET A 137 59.50 38.17 11.12
CA MET A 137 58.17 38.51 10.58
C MET A 137 57.75 37.56 9.48
N LEU A 138 58.64 37.18 8.56
CA LEU A 138 58.33 36.20 7.51
C LEU A 138 57.95 34.84 8.10
N GLU A 139 58.79 34.36 9.01
CA GLU A 139 58.56 33.07 9.66
C GLU A 139 57.21 33.04 10.39
N ARG A 140 56.90 34.12 11.12
CA ARG A 140 55.62 34.24 11.84
C ARG A 140 54.41 34.22 10.88
N LEU A 141 54.50 34.94 9.77
CA LEU A 141 53.42 34.99 8.79
C LEU A 141 53.27 33.65 8.07
N GLU A 142 54.38 33.07 7.62
CA GLU A 142 54.36 31.84 6.82
C GLU A 142 53.99 30.60 7.64
N LYS A 143 54.55 30.48 8.85
CA LYS A 143 54.31 29.24 9.68
C LYS A 143 53.12 29.34 10.61
N TYR A 144 52.74 30.53 11.07
CA TYR A 144 51.72 30.66 12.13
C TYR A 144 50.52 31.51 11.71
N THR A 145 50.70 32.77 11.36
CA THR A 145 49.61 33.71 11.14
C THR A 145 48.80 33.39 9.88
N GLY A 146 49.47 33.11 8.77
CA GLY A 146 48.84 32.75 7.50
C GLY A 146 48.00 31.46 7.59
N PRO A 147 48.59 30.34 8.00
CA PRO A 147 47.87 29.09 8.17
C PRO A 147 46.74 29.18 9.21
N LYS A 148 46.93 29.92 10.32
CA LYS A 148 45.86 30.16 11.30
C LYS A 148 44.67 30.88 10.68
N ASN A 149 44.90 32.00 9.97
CA ASN A 149 43.83 32.77 9.36
C ASN A 149 43.11 31.98 8.26
N LEU A 150 43.84 31.22 7.44
CA LEU A 150 43.24 30.33 6.44
C LEU A 150 42.33 29.32 7.10
N LYS A 151 42.80 28.61 8.14
CA LYS A 151 41.96 27.64 8.87
C LYS A 151 40.77 28.26 9.53
N GLN A 152 40.88 29.49 10.04
CA GLN A 152 39.73 30.23 10.60
C GLN A 152 38.67 30.53 9.54
N LEU A 153 39.08 30.99 8.36
CA LEU A 153 38.19 31.28 7.25
C LEU A 153 37.55 29.98 6.68
N GLU A 154 38.34 28.92 6.58
CA GLU A 154 37.84 27.61 6.16
C GLU A 154 36.80 27.05 7.15
N ALA A 155 37.07 27.13 8.45
CA ALA A 155 36.12 26.71 9.49
C ALA A 155 34.84 27.57 9.45
N LYS A 156 34.97 28.88 9.23
CA LYS A 156 33.83 29.78 9.04
C LYS A 156 33.00 29.38 7.81
N LEU A 157 33.67 29.11 6.70
CA LEU A 157 32.99 28.68 5.46
C LEU A 157 32.23 27.37 5.67
N MET A 158 32.84 26.36 6.36
CA MET A 158 32.20 25.13 6.70
C MET A 158 30.95 25.31 7.58
N ALA A 159 31.03 26.19 8.58
CA ALA A 159 29.90 26.52 9.45
C ALA A 159 28.76 27.15 8.66
N ILE A 160 29.05 28.11 7.80
CA ILE A 160 28.06 28.78 6.94
C ILE A 160 27.48 27.80 5.90
N GLN A 161 28.29 26.88 5.37
CA GLN A 161 27.83 25.85 4.47
C GLN A 161 26.86 24.89 5.16
N ALA A 162 27.11 24.54 6.42
CA ALA A 162 26.21 23.71 7.23
C ALA A 162 24.86 24.43 7.51
N ASP A 163 24.96 25.75 7.84
CA ASP A 163 23.75 26.56 8.04
C ASP A 163 22.92 26.65 6.74
N LYS A 164 23.57 26.96 5.60
CA LYS A 164 22.91 26.97 4.28
C LYS A 164 22.16 25.66 4.02
N LYS A 165 22.78 24.48 4.27
CA LYS A 165 22.14 23.18 4.10
C LYS A 165 20.94 23.01 5.02
N THR A 166 21.04 23.52 6.25
CA THR A 166 19.95 23.46 7.23
C THR A 166 18.77 24.32 6.75
N GLN A 167 19.02 25.53 6.25
CA GLN A 167 17.98 26.40 5.71
C GLN A 167 17.34 25.80 4.44
N GLU A 168 18.15 25.19 3.57
CA GLU A 168 17.63 24.49 2.38
C GLU A 168 16.73 23.30 2.76
N ALA A 169 17.10 22.53 3.77
CA ALA A 169 16.28 21.43 4.29
C ALA A 169 14.97 21.93 4.92
N ALA A 170 15.03 23.00 5.69
CA ALA A 170 13.85 23.65 6.28
C ALA A 170 12.89 24.17 5.19
N PHE A 171 13.41 24.81 4.17
CA PHE A 171 12.63 25.28 3.02
C PHE A 171 11.93 24.12 2.29
N GLU A 172 12.65 23.04 2.02
CA GLU A 172 12.06 21.88 1.34
C GLU A 172 10.93 21.23 2.19
N LEU A 173 11.09 21.22 3.52
CA LEU A 173 10.03 20.76 4.42
C LEU A 173 8.77 21.64 4.33
N GLU A 174 8.94 22.97 4.37
CA GLU A 174 7.79 23.89 4.27
C GLU A 174 7.12 23.81 2.89
N LYS A 175 7.90 23.61 1.83
CA LYS A 175 7.39 23.36 0.48
C LYS A 175 6.57 22.08 0.39
N GLN A 176 7.02 20.99 1.01
CA GLN A 176 6.29 19.73 1.06
C GLN A 176 5.00 19.85 1.86
N ARG A 177 5.01 20.61 2.96
CA ARG A 177 3.80 20.90 3.75
C ARG A 177 2.77 21.67 2.92
N LEU A 178 3.21 22.69 2.19
CA LEU A 178 2.34 23.47 1.31
C LEU A 178 1.73 22.59 0.21
N ALA A 179 2.52 21.77 -0.45
CA ALA A 179 2.05 20.84 -1.48
C ALA A 179 1.04 19.82 -0.92
N ARG A 180 1.25 19.34 0.31
CA ARG A 180 0.31 18.43 0.99
C ARG A 180 -1.03 19.13 1.26
N LEU A 181 -1.02 20.35 1.77
CA LEU A 181 -2.25 21.11 2.03
C LEU A 181 -3.01 21.42 0.75
N GLN A 182 -2.32 21.78 -0.33
CA GLN A 182 -2.93 21.97 -1.65
C GLN A 182 -3.59 20.67 -2.13
N LYS A 183 -2.92 19.53 -1.99
CA LYS A 183 -3.49 18.23 -2.32
C LYS A 183 -4.72 17.89 -1.46
N CYS A 184 -4.74 18.30 -0.19
CA CYS A 184 -5.94 18.13 0.65
C CYS A 184 -7.12 18.94 0.11
N ILE A 185 -6.89 20.18 -0.35
CA ILE A 185 -7.92 21.01 -0.98
C ILE A 185 -8.43 20.36 -2.28
N ASP A 186 -7.52 19.89 -3.13
CA ASP A 186 -7.90 19.20 -4.37
C ASP A 186 -8.73 17.93 -4.09
N ASN A 187 -8.38 17.19 -3.03
CA ASN A 187 -9.11 16.00 -2.60
C ASN A 187 -10.48 16.31 -1.96
N CYS A 188 -10.72 17.54 -1.51
CA CYS A 188 -12.05 17.96 -1.05
C CYS A 188 -13.09 17.95 -2.17
N THR A 189 -12.67 18.01 -3.43
CA THR A 189 -13.54 17.82 -4.59
C THR A 189 -13.36 16.38 -5.11
N MET A 190 -14.24 15.49 -4.68
CA MET A 190 -14.19 14.08 -5.09
C MET A 190 -14.81 13.88 -6.46
N ARG A 191 -14.05 13.26 -7.36
CA ARG A 191 -14.48 12.97 -8.74
C ARG A 191 -14.61 11.48 -8.96
N ALA A 192 -15.57 11.09 -9.81
CA ALA A 192 -15.76 9.70 -10.19
C ALA A 192 -14.54 9.15 -10.94
N PRO A 193 -13.91 8.05 -10.47
CA PRO A 193 -12.78 7.43 -11.16
C PRO A 193 -13.18 6.63 -12.39
N ILE A 194 -14.42 6.15 -12.44
CA ILE A 194 -15.02 5.33 -13.52
C ILE A 194 -16.46 5.78 -13.76
N ASP A 195 -17.03 5.38 -14.89
CA ASP A 195 -18.47 5.51 -15.14
C ASP A 195 -19.22 4.53 -14.24
N GLY A 196 -20.31 4.95 -13.63
CA GLY A 196 -21.09 4.07 -12.75
C GLY A 196 -22.28 4.75 -12.12
N THR A 197 -22.96 4.03 -11.24
CA THR A 197 -24.06 4.55 -10.42
C THR A 197 -23.56 4.77 -8.99
N VAL A 198 -23.84 5.95 -8.44
CA VAL A 198 -23.44 6.30 -7.07
C VAL A 198 -24.25 5.48 -6.07
N VAL A 199 -23.55 4.78 -5.16
CA VAL A 199 -24.14 4.08 -4.02
C VAL A 199 -23.48 4.59 -2.75
N TYR A 200 -24.27 5.09 -1.81
CA TYR A 200 -23.75 5.59 -0.54
C TYR A 200 -23.25 4.43 0.34
N LYS A 201 -22.17 4.68 1.05
CA LYS A 201 -21.63 3.72 2.01
C LYS A 201 -21.72 4.28 3.42
N PRO A 202 -22.84 4.03 4.13
CA PRO A 202 -22.99 4.50 5.49
C PRO A 202 -21.94 3.86 6.40
N THR A 203 -21.49 4.61 7.40
CA THR A 203 -20.56 4.08 8.41
C THR A 203 -21.32 3.14 9.33
N THR A 204 -20.85 1.91 9.41
CA THR A 204 -21.41 0.90 10.32
C THR A 204 -20.41 0.61 11.45
N ASN A 205 -20.91 0.46 12.67
CA ASN A 205 -20.08 0.01 13.79
C ASN A 205 -19.76 -1.50 13.69
N PRO A 206 -18.85 -2.06 14.51
CA PRO A 206 -18.52 -3.47 14.51
C PRO A 206 -19.71 -4.41 14.75
N TRP A 207 -20.80 -3.89 15.27
CA TRP A 207 -22.06 -4.62 15.52
C TRP A 207 -23.06 -4.53 14.36
N GLY A 208 -22.65 -3.92 13.23
CA GLY A 208 -23.49 -3.79 12.03
C GLY A 208 -24.59 -2.72 12.12
N ARG A 209 -24.58 -1.85 13.13
CA ARG A 209 -25.51 -0.72 13.20
C ARG A 209 -24.97 0.46 12.42
N VAL A 210 -25.81 1.13 11.66
CA VAL A 210 -25.50 2.36 10.94
C VAL A 210 -25.29 3.47 11.97
N GLU A 211 -24.07 4.03 12.04
CA GLU A 211 -23.72 5.13 12.93
C GLU A 211 -24.02 6.50 12.32
N ALA A 212 -23.78 6.64 11.03
CA ALA A 212 -24.02 7.88 10.31
C ALA A 212 -24.55 7.59 8.91
N GLN A 213 -25.64 8.24 8.56
CA GLN A 213 -26.15 8.28 7.20
C GLN A 213 -25.38 9.35 6.45
N ILE A 214 -25.06 9.10 5.18
CA ILE A 214 -24.35 10.05 4.33
C ILE A 214 -25.36 11.04 3.76
N GLU A 215 -25.29 12.30 4.21
CA GLU A 215 -26.17 13.37 3.77
C GLU A 215 -25.40 14.69 3.68
N GLN A 216 -25.94 15.65 2.96
CA GLN A 216 -25.41 17.02 2.94
C GLN A 216 -25.38 17.62 4.33
N GLY A 217 -24.26 18.24 4.72
CA GLY A 217 -24.07 18.85 6.04
C GLY A 217 -23.49 17.90 7.10
N VAL A 218 -23.38 16.62 6.83
CA VAL A 218 -22.77 15.65 7.74
C VAL A 218 -21.26 15.80 7.76
N THR A 219 -20.67 15.63 8.94
CA THR A 219 -19.22 15.64 9.13
C THR A 219 -18.62 14.26 8.88
N VAL A 220 -17.64 14.19 7.99
CA VAL A 220 -16.91 12.98 7.64
C VAL A 220 -15.48 13.05 8.15
N ARG A 221 -14.88 11.89 8.41
CA ARG A 221 -13.50 11.76 8.87
C ARG A 221 -12.57 11.40 7.72
N GLN A 222 -11.29 11.61 7.94
CA GLN A 222 -10.25 11.14 7.02
C GLN A 222 -10.37 9.61 6.81
N ASP A 223 -10.18 9.16 5.56
CA ASP A 223 -10.27 7.76 5.14
C ASP A 223 -11.64 7.08 5.35
N GLN A 224 -12.69 7.87 5.64
CA GLN A 224 -14.05 7.36 5.71
C GLN A 224 -14.59 7.16 4.28
N PRO A 225 -15.03 5.95 3.92
CA PRO A 225 -15.68 5.73 2.63
C PRO A 225 -17.05 6.39 2.61
N ILE A 226 -17.30 7.24 1.62
CA ILE A 226 -18.54 8.00 1.48
C ILE A 226 -19.47 7.32 0.47
N PHE A 227 -18.92 6.89 -0.67
CA PHE A 227 -19.68 6.24 -1.73
C PHE A 227 -18.85 5.17 -2.45
N GLU A 228 -19.54 4.28 -3.12
CA GLU A 228 -18.98 3.27 -4.01
C GLU A 228 -19.56 3.45 -5.41
N LEU A 229 -18.73 3.19 -6.42
CA LEU A 229 -19.13 3.16 -7.83
C LEU A 229 -18.96 1.72 -8.32
N PRO A 230 -19.99 0.87 -8.19
CA PRO A 230 -19.90 -0.49 -8.69
C PRO A 230 -19.83 -0.50 -10.21
N ASP A 231 -18.97 -1.37 -10.75
CA ASP A 231 -18.90 -1.64 -12.18
C ASP A 231 -19.87 -2.80 -12.52
N PRO A 232 -21.00 -2.54 -13.22
CA PRO A 232 -21.97 -3.59 -13.54
C PRO A 232 -21.41 -4.67 -14.47
N LYS A 233 -20.34 -4.39 -15.21
CA LYS A 233 -19.71 -5.34 -16.13
C LYS A 233 -18.78 -6.33 -15.45
N ASN A 234 -18.24 -6.00 -14.28
CA ASN A 234 -17.27 -6.81 -13.54
C ASN A 234 -17.80 -7.28 -12.18
N MET A 235 -19.03 -7.71 -12.16
CA MET A 235 -19.64 -8.20 -10.92
C MET A 235 -19.25 -9.64 -10.60
N ARG A 236 -19.26 -9.96 -9.30
CA ARG A 236 -18.97 -11.29 -8.75
C ARG A 236 -20.06 -11.68 -7.77
N VAL A 237 -20.39 -12.95 -7.77
CA VAL A 237 -21.27 -13.54 -6.76
C VAL A 237 -20.41 -14.21 -5.69
N LYS A 238 -20.56 -13.77 -4.44
CA LYS A 238 -19.94 -14.42 -3.29
C LYS A 238 -20.92 -15.43 -2.71
N THR A 239 -20.67 -16.70 -2.92
CA THR A 239 -21.53 -17.79 -2.45
C THR A 239 -20.91 -18.54 -1.28
N ARG A 240 -21.77 -19.11 -0.43
CA ARG A 240 -21.39 -19.94 0.70
C ARG A 240 -21.46 -21.41 0.31
N ILE A 241 -20.41 -22.14 0.59
CA ILE A 241 -20.32 -23.58 0.32
C ILE A 241 -20.11 -24.29 1.64
N ASN A 242 -20.95 -25.34 1.87
CA ASN A 242 -20.79 -26.19 3.04
C ASN A 242 -19.50 -27.02 2.92
N GLU A 243 -18.85 -27.31 4.05
CA GLU A 243 -17.61 -28.09 4.15
C GLU A 243 -17.73 -29.44 3.41
N THR A 244 -18.87 -30.12 3.49
CA THR A 244 -19.12 -31.41 2.83
C THR A 244 -19.10 -31.33 1.30
N LYS A 245 -19.33 -30.15 0.72
CA LYS A 245 -19.45 -29.92 -0.73
C LYS A 245 -18.27 -29.18 -1.34
N VAL A 246 -17.36 -28.60 -0.53
CA VAL A 246 -16.25 -27.80 -1.03
C VAL A 246 -15.30 -28.59 -1.92
N ALA A 247 -15.13 -29.89 -1.66
CA ALA A 247 -14.26 -30.78 -2.45
C ALA A 247 -14.66 -30.88 -3.93
N PHE A 248 -15.96 -30.67 -4.23
CA PHE A 248 -16.52 -30.75 -5.59
C PHE A 248 -16.42 -29.40 -6.36
N VAL A 249 -16.02 -28.32 -5.71
CA VAL A 249 -15.94 -27.00 -6.34
C VAL A 249 -14.49 -26.63 -6.58
N LYS A 250 -14.13 -26.45 -7.85
CA LYS A 250 -12.78 -26.14 -8.29
C LYS A 250 -12.73 -24.78 -9.01
N VAL A 251 -11.60 -24.10 -8.92
CA VAL A 251 -11.35 -22.87 -9.66
C VAL A 251 -11.39 -23.16 -11.17
N GLY A 252 -12.02 -22.28 -11.95
CA GLY A 252 -12.23 -22.46 -13.39
C GLY A 252 -13.50 -23.25 -13.76
N GLN A 253 -14.23 -23.78 -12.79
CA GLN A 253 -15.45 -24.57 -13.02
C GLN A 253 -16.60 -23.67 -13.48
N PRO A 254 -17.36 -24.07 -14.51
CA PRO A 254 -18.55 -23.34 -14.94
C PRO A 254 -19.67 -23.43 -13.91
N ALA A 255 -20.35 -22.33 -13.69
CA ALA A 255 -21.49 -22.23 -12.80
C ALA A 255 -22.64 -21.51 -13.50
N ILE A 256 -23.85 -21.86 -13.10
CA ILE A 256 -25.08 -21.19 -13.50
C ILE A 256 -25.56 -20.37 -12.31
N ILE A 257 -25.81 -19.08 -12.54
CA ILE A 257 -26.23 -18.11 -11.53
C ILE A 257 -27.68 -17.74 -11.83
N ARG A 258 -28.56 -17.90 -10.85
CA ARG A 258 -29.93 -17.41 -10.85
C ARG A 258 -30.06 -16.32 -9.81
N ILE A 259 -30.51 -15.14 -10.23
CA ILE A 259 -30.70 -14.00 -9.33
C ILE A 259 -32.19 -13.97 -8.95
N ASP A 260 -32.49 -13.87 -7.65
CA ASP A 260 -33.85 -13.88 -7.14
C ASP A 260 -34.72 -12.75 -7.71
N ALA A 261 -34.11 -11.60 -7.96
CA ALA A 261 -34.77 -10.43 -8.59
C ALA A 261 -35.12 -10.65 -10.08
N PHE A 262 -34.48 -11.62 -10.76
CA PHE A 262 -34.66 -11.90 -12.19
C PHE A 262 -34.76 -13.41 -12.45
N PRO A 263 -35.86 -14.07 -12.00
CA PRO A 263 -35.98 -15.52 -12.03
C PRO A 263 -35.96 -16.13 -13.45
N ASP A 264 -36.38 -15.34 -14.44
CA ASP A 264 -36.44 -15.75 -15.85
C ASP A 264 -35.09 -15.74 -16.56
N ARG A 265 -34.05 -15.18 -15.90
CA ARG A 265 -32.69 -15.04 -16.48
C ARG A 265 -31.71 -15.95 -15.76
N THR A 266 -31.11 -16.85 -16.52
CA THR A 266 -30.01 -17.66 -16.07
C THR A 266 -28.70 -17.06 -16.62
N ILE A 267 -27.74 -16.76 -15.73
CA ILE A 267 -26.49 -16.14 -16.07
C ILE A 267 -25.36 -17.16 -15.95
N ARG A 268 -24.45 -17.18 -16.90
CA ARG A 268 -23.26 -18.03 -16.84
C ARG A 268 -22.18 -17.35 -16.01
N GLY A 269 -21.54 -18.14 -15.17
CA GLY A 269 -20.40 -17.70 -14.37
C GLY A 269 -19.27 -18.72 -14.39
N VAL A 270 -18.11 -18.28 -13.92
CA VAL A 270 -16.93 -19.14 -13.74
C VAL A 270 -16.39 -18.92 -12.33
N VAL A 271 -16.09 -20.02 -11.64
CA VAL A 271 -15.47 -19.96 -10.30
C VAL A 271 -14.09 -19.36 -10.42
N GLU A 272 -13.88 -18.20 -9.82
CA GLU A 272 -12.62 -17.48 -9.84
C GLU A 272 -11.72 -17.86 -8.65
N ALA A 273 -12.32 -18.00 -7.49
CA ALA A 273 -11.60 -18.34 -6.27
C ALA A 273 -12.49 -19.12 -5.29
N VAL A 274 -11.87 -20.00 -4.52
CA VAL A 274 -12.48 -20.67 -3.36
C VAL A 274 -11.58 -20.41 -2.17
N THR A 275 -12.13 -19.99 -1.02
CA THR A 275 -11.33 -19.73 0.18
C THR A 275 -10.72 -21.03 0.69
N ALA A 276 -9.42 -20.99 1.04
CA ALA A 276 -8.72 -22.14 1.62
C ALA A 276 -9.07 -22.34 3.12
N ILE A 277 -9.59 -21.32 3.77
CA ILE A 277 -9.90 -21.33 5.21
C ILE A 277 -11.43 -21.24 5.39
N SER A 278 -11.96 -22.11 6.21
CA SER A 278 -13.37 -22.10 6.59
C SER A 278 -13.67 -21.00 7.60
N THR A 279 -14.87 -20.45 7.54
CA THR A 279 -15.38 -19.47 8.50
C THR A 279 -16.58 -20.07 9.24
N PRO A 280 -16.65 -19.96 10.57
CA PRO A 280 -17.84 -20.40 11.31
C PRO A 280 -19.04 -19.49 11.00
N VAL A 281 -20.25 -20.08 10.89
CA VAL A 281 -21.44 -19.34 10.42
C VAL A 281 -21.98 -18.37 11.47
N ASN A 282 -22.00 -18.75 12.74
CA ASN A 282 -22.68 -18.01 13.82
C ASN A 282 -21.74 -17.71 15.00
N GLY A 283 -20.51 -17.24 14.70
CA GLY A 283 -19.52 -16.89 15.73
C GLY A 283 -18.52 -18.02 16.01
N PRO A 284 -17.54 -17.77 16.89
CA PRO A 284 -16.37 -18.64 17.07
C PRO A 284 -16.69 -20.03 17.65
N PHE A 285 -17.89 -20.23 18.19
CA PHE A 285 -18.33 -21.48 18.82
C PHE A 285 -19.30 -22.31 17.94
N SER A 286 -19.46 -21.95 16.66
CA SER A 286 -20.34 -22.71 15.76
C SER A 286 -19.58 -23.87 15.15
N ASP A 287 -20.19 -25.07 15.22
CA ASP A 287 -19.67 -26.29 14.58
C ASP A 287 -19.89 -26.31 13.05
N VAL A 288 -20.75 -25.42 12.54
CA VAL A 288 -21.02 -25.33 11.09
C VAL A 288 -19.99 -24.44 10.43
N ARG A 289 -19.17 -25.07 9.58
CA ARG A 289 -18.13 -24.40 8.81
C ARG A 289 -18.55 -24.19 7.37
N ILE A 290 -18.29 -23.01 6.85
CA ILE A 290 -18.54 -22.66 5.46
C ILE A 290 -17.27 -22.16 4.79
N TYR A 291 -17.18 -22.41 3.50
CA TYR A 291 -16.20 -21.85 2.60
C TYR A 291 -16.89 -20.81 1.71
N PHE A 292 -16.17 -19.80 1.30
CA PHE A 292 -16.68 -18.85 0.32
C PHE A 292 -16.09 -19.15 -1.05
N ALA A 293 -16.94 -19.15 -2.08
CA ALA A 293 -16.47 -19.10 -3.45
C ALA A 293 -16.87 -17.77 -4.08
N SER A 294 -15.96 -17.23 -4.89
CA SER A 294 -16.19 -16.09 -5.74
C SER A 294 -16.42 -16.55 -7.16
N VAL A 295 -17.59 -16.27 -7.70
CA VAL A 295 -17.98 -16.65 -9.06
C VAL A 295 -18.10 -15.39 -9.88
N ARG A 296 -17.27 -15.24 -10.91
CA ARG A 296 -17.33 -14.13 -11.84
C ARG A 296 -18.46 -14.33 -12.83
N ILE A 297 -19.26 -13.30 -13.01
CA ILE A 297 -20.33 -13.25 -13.99
C ILE A 297 -19.68 -13.07 -15.38
N ALA A 298 -19.99 -13.97 -16.31
CA ALA A 298 -19.44 -13.89 -17.67
C ALA A 298 -20.10 -12.80 -18.53
N GLU A 299 -21.39 -12.58 -18.34
CA GLU A 299 -22.22 -11.63 -19.09
C GLU A 299 -23.01 -10.80 -18.08
N GLY A 300 -22.47 -9.62 -17.72
CA GLY A 300 -23.21 -8.63 -16.92
C GLY A 300 -24.24 -7.87 -17.77
N PHE A 301 -25.30 -7.39 -17.14
CA PHE A 301 -26.30 -6.53 -17.76
C PHE A 301 -26.51 -5.26 -16.94
N ASP A 302 -26.96 -4.19 -17.58
CA ASP A 302 -26.97 -2.82 -17.01
C ASP A 302 -27.84 -2.64 -15.76
N ASP A 303 -28.83 -3.51 -15.53
CA ASP A 303 -29.73 -3.44 -14.37
C ASP A 303 -29.23 -4.23 -13.16
N LEU A 304 -28.04 -4.83 -13.24
CA LEU A 304 -27.45 -5.59 -12.16
C LEU A 304 -26.95 -4.66 -11.06
N ARG A 305 -27.51 -4.79 -9.86
CA ARG A 305 -27.10 -3.99 -8.70
C ARG A 305 -26.36 -4.84 -7.68
N PRO A 306 -25.37 -4.30 -6.97
CA PRO A 306 -24.74 -4.99 -5.85
C PRO A 306 -25.77 -5.19 -4.71
N GLY A 307 -25.57 -6.26 -3.92
CA GLY A 307 -26.45 -6.58 -2.80
C GLY A 307 -27.64 -7.47 -3.16
N LEU A 308 -27.81 -7.82 -4.42
CA LEU A 308 -28.85 -8.81 -4.82
C LEU A 308 -28.45 -10.21 -4.35
N THR A 309 -29.46 -10.99 -3.94
CA THR A 309 -29.33 -12.41 -3.61
C THR A 309 -29.34 -13.25 -4.88
N ALA A 310 -28.46 -14.25 -4.92
CA ALA A 310 -28.38 -15.16 -6.05
C ALA A 310 -28.11 -16.60 -5.61
N GLU A 311 -28.70 -17.57 -6.30
CA GLU A 311 -28.37 -18.98 -6.19
C GLU A 311 -27.31 -19.33 -7.23
N VAL A 312 -26.32 -20.14 -6.83
CA VAL A 312 -25.23 -20.60 -7.70
C VAL A 312 -25.27 -22.11 -7.80
N PHE A 313 -25.46 -22.58 -9.01
CA PHE A 313 -25.41 -24.01 -9.34
C PHE A 313 -24.05 -24.33 -9.98
N PHE A 314 -23.24 -25.09 -9.28
CA PHE A 314 -21.93 -25.51 -9.78
C PHE A 314 -22.13 -26.76 -10.65
N LYS A 315 -21.64 -26.71 -11.88
CA LYS A 315 -21.63 -27.89 -12.74
C LYS A 315 -20.41 -28.73 -12.33
N THR A 316 -20.69 -29.80 -11.54
CA THR A 316 -19.67 -30.75 -11.09
C THR A 316 -19.29 -31.72 -12.22
N ASP A 317 -19.22 -33.00 -11.99
CA ASP A 317 -18.86 -33.99 -12.97
C ASP A 317 -20.06 -34.33 -13.88
N THR A 318 -19.76 -34.68 -15.12
CA THR A 318 -20.77 -35.19 -16.09
C THR A 318 -20.40 -36.60 -16.45
N HIS A 319 -21.25 -37.55 -16.11
CA HIS A 319 -21.09 -38.96 -16.47
C HIS A 319 -21.93 -39.22 -17.73
N PRO A 320 -21.33 -39.25 -18.92
CA PRO A 320 -22.07 -39.58 -20.14
C PRO A 320 -22.36 -41.09 -20.23
N ASN A 321 -23.48 -41.46 -20.85
CA ASN A 321 -23.86 -42.86 -21.13
C ASN A 321 -24.02 -43.76 -19.91
N VAL A 322 -24.57 -43.22 -18.80
CA VAL A 322 -24.88 -44.00 -17.59
C VAL A 322 -26.33 -44.41 -17.52
N THR A 323 -26.59 -45.60 -16.94
CA THR A 323 -27.94 -46.01 -16.58
C THR A 323 -28.38 -45.24 -15.33
N ARG A 324 -29.47 -44.48 -15.42
CA ARG A 324 -30.00 -43.69 -14.31
C ARG A 324 -31.45 -44.07 -14.00
N ILE A 325 -31.79 -44.01 -12.72
CA ILE A 325 -33.17 -44.18 -12.25
C ILE A 325 -33.54 -43.01 -11.32
N PRO A 326 -34.84 -42.66 -11.20
CA PRO A 326 -35.27 -41.65 -10.22
C PRO A 326 -34.90 -42.09 -8.80
N VAL A 327 -34.50 -41.17 -7.94
CA VAL A 327 -34.18 -41.41 -6.51
C VAL A 327 -35.37 -42.09 -5.82
N THR A 328 -36.61 -41.72 -6.18
CA THR A 328 -37.86 -42.29 -5.64
C THR A 328 -38.06 -43.77 -5.97
N ALA A 329 -37.38 -44.30 -7.00
CA ALA A 329 -37.47 -45.70 -7.42
C ALA A 329 -36.53 -46.65 -6.64
N ILE A 330 -35.75 -46.11 -5.70
CA ILE A 330 -34.78 -46.85 -4.89
C ILE A 330 -35.39 -47.13 -3.52
N ARG A 331 -35.26 -48.40 -3.06
CA ARG A 331 -35.56 -48.78 -1.68
C ARG A 331 -34.33 -49.40 -1.04
N SER A 332 -33.94 -48.86 0.10
CA SER A 332 -32.79 -49.34 0.85
C SER A 332 -33.21 -50.24 2.02
N PHE A 333 -32.48 -51.32 2.23
CA PHE A 333 -32.62 -52.20 3.38
C PHE A 333 -31.21 -52.41 3.99
N GLY A 334 -30.95 -51.76 5.10
CA GLY A 334 -29.58 -51.65 5.64
C GLY A 334 -28.66 -51.05 4.61
N ASP A 335 -27.50 -51.66 4.38
CA ASP A 335 -26.46 -51.18 3.44
C ASP A 335 -26.70 -51.58 1.97
N ARG A 336 -27.85 -52.23 1.67
CA ARG A 336 -28.15 -52.69 0.32
C ARG A 336 -29.31 -51.92 -0.30
N HIS A 337 -29.14 -51.59 -1.57
CA HIS A 337 -30.12 -50.85 -2.35
C HIS A 337 -30.75 -51.75 -3.38
N TYR A 338 -32.09 -51.62 -3.57
CA TYR A 338 -32.88 -52.44 -4.45
C TYR A 338 -33.77 -51.57 -5.33
N ALA A 339 -33.98 -52.02 -6.57
CA ALA A 339 -35.01 -51.50 -7.46
C ALA A 339 -36.02 -52.62 -7.86
N ALA A 340 -37.28 -52.24 -7.89
CA ALA A 340 -38.32 -53.17 -8.34
C ALA A 340 -38.46 -53.05 -9.86
N VAL A 341 -38.10 -54.11 -10.59
CA VAL A 341 -38.18 -54.20 -12.06
C VAL A 341 -39.41 -54.91 -12.50
N HIS A 342 -40.18 -54.39 -13.45
CA HIS A 342 -41.42 -55.00 -13.98
C HIS A 342 -41.08 -56.14 -14.92
N ARG A 343 -41.68 -57.34 -14.66
CA ARG A 343 -41.44 -58.56 -15.42
C ARG A 343 -42.31 -58.70 -16.69
N GLY A 344 -43.24 -57.79 -16.98
CA GLY A 344 -44.12 -57.83 -18.11
C GLY A 344 -45.30 -58.87 -17.92
N SER A 345 -45.52 -59.38 -16.70
CA SER A 345 -46.57 -60.27 -16.38
C SER A 345 -47.91 -59.55 -16.16
N SER A 346 -49.05 -60.18 -16.60
CA SER A 346 -50.36 -59.56 -16.51
C SER A 346 -51.03 -59.76 -15.13
N THR A 347 -50.40 -60.49 -14.19
CA THR A 347 -50.94 -60.70 -12.84
C THR A 347 -50.30 -59.73 -11.83
N PRO A 348 -51.11 -59.02 -11.00
CA PRO A 348 -50.62 -57.99 -10.11
C PRO A 348 -49.62 -58.45 -9.04
N LYS A 349 -49.64 -59.71 -8.63
CA LYS A 349 -48.75 -60.25 -7.60
C LYS A 349 -47.35 -60.62 -8.07
N ASP A 350 -47.18 -60.91 -9.39
CA ASP A 350 -45.90 -61.35 -9.97
C ASP A 350 -45.31 -60.34 -10.98
N ALA A 351 -45.79 -59.12 -10.95
CA ALA A 351 -45.48 -58.12 -11.93
C ALA A 351 -44.10 -57.48 -11.76
N TRP A 352 -43.43 -57.66 -10.65
CA TRP A 352 -42.10 -57.03 -10.37
C TRP A 352 -41.16 -58.03 -9.71
N ASP A 353 -39.86 -57.74 -9.87
CA ASP A 353 -38.74 -58.47 -9.25
C ASP A 353 -37.79 -57.53 -8.59
N TRP A 354 -37.37 -57.82 -7.36
CA TRP A 354 -36.40 -57.05 -6.65
C TRP A 354 -34.97 -57.37 -7.11
N LYS A 355 -34.30 -56.41 -7.78
CA LYS A 355 -32.90 -56.54 -8.15
C LYS A 355 -32.04 -55.74 -7.22
N PRO A 356 -31.00 -56.33 -6.63
CA PRO A 356 -29.98 -55.57 -5.91
C PRO A 356 -29.24 -54.68 -6.89
N ILE A 357 -29.08 -53.42 -6.54
CA ILE A 357 -28.43 -52.41 -7.36
C ILE A 357 -27.23 -51.79 -6.63
N ARG A 358 -26.22 -51.44 -7.37
CA ARG A 358 -25.09 -50.69 -6.88
C ARG A 358 -25.20 -49.28 -7.41
N LEU A 359 -25.27 -48.32 -6.49
CA LEU A 359 -25.42 -46.91 -6.80
C LEU A 359 -24.07 -46.26 -7.07
N GLY A 360 -24.04 -45.32 -7.99
CA GLY A 360 -22.91 -44.43 -8.31
C GLY A 360 -23.19 -43.00 -7.89
N ALA A 361 -22.87 -42.05 -8.76
CA ALA A 361 -23.13 -40.64 -8.52
C ALA A 361 -24.66 -40.35 -8.51
N SER A 362 -25.07 -39.35 -7.72
CA SER A 362 -26.47 -38.92 -7.63
C SER A 362 -26.59 -37.40 -7.78
N ASP A 363 -27.68 -36.97 -8.39
CA ASP A 363 -28.15 -35.60 -8.37
C ASP A 363 -29.43 -35.47 -7.54
N ALA A 364 -30.18 -34.37 -7.67
CA ALA A 364 -31.40 -34.13 -6.90
C ALA A 364 -32.53 -35.08 -7.30
N ASP A 365 -32.61 -35.52 -8.56
CA ASP A 365 -33.74 -36.24 -9.13
C ASP A 365 -33.38 -37.69 -9.49
N TYR A 366 -32.14 -37.97 -9.88
CA TYR A 366 -31.68 -39.23 -10.42
C TYR A 366 -30.42 -39.76 -9.73
N VAL A 367 -30.26 -41.07 -9.74
CA VAL A 367 -29.05 -41.76 -9.28
C VAL A 367 -28.53 -42.67 -10.38
N GLU A 368 -27.23 -42.65 -10.59
CA GLU A 368 -26.51 -43.58 -11.44
C GLU A 368 -26.57 -45.01 -10.88
N VAL A 369 -26.86 -45.98 -11.73
CA VAL A 369 -26.78 -47.38 -11.39
C VAL A 369 -25.58 -48.00 -12.09
N VAL A 370 -24.57 -48.32 -11.31
CA VAL A 370 -23.29 -48.91 -11.81
C VAL A 370 -23.48 -50.40 -12.16
N ALA A 371 -24.34 -51.12 -11.41
CA ALA A 371 -24.62 -52.53 -11.65
C ALA A 371 -26.01 -52.93 -11.14
N GLY A 372 -26.63 -53.94 -11.73
CA GLY A 372 -27.88 -54.50 -11.32
C GLY A 372 -29.06 -54.26 -12.27
N LEU A 373 -28.99 -53.23 -13.12
CA LEU A 373 -30.02 -52.90 -14.12
C LEU A 373 -29.43 -52.89 -15.52
N LYS A 374 -30.24 -53.11 -16.54
CA LYS A 374 -29.90 -52.98 -17.96
C LYS A 374 -30.68 -51.83 -18.58
N GLN A 375 -30.13 -51.24 -19.63
CA GLN A 375 -30.84 -50.23 -20.40
C GLN A 375 -32.15 -50.83 -20.95
N GLY A 376 -33.29 -50.16 -20.72
CA GLY A 376 -34.62 -50.62 -21.11
C GLY A 376 -35.40 -51.34 -20.02
N ASP A 377 -34.80 -51.67 -18.86
CA ASP A 377 -35.52 -52.20 -17.70
C ASP A 377 -36.55 -51.15 -17.22
N ARG A 378 -37.85 -51.62 -17.06
CA ARG A 378 -38.88 -50.73 -16.51
C ARG A 378 -38.86 -50.83 -14.99
N VAL A 379 -38.60 -49.80 -14.28
CA VAL A 379 -38.58 -49.76 -12.81
C VAL A 379 -39.83 -49.09 -12.27
N VAL A 380 -40.29 -49.56 -11.11
CA VAL A 380 -41.43 -48.97 -10.40
C VAL A 380 -40.97 -47.63 -9.78
N ALA A 381 -41.64 -46.51 -10.09
CA ALA A 381 -41.29 -45.19 -9.66
C ALA A 381 -41.41 -44.98 -8.14
N ASN A 382 -42.28 -45.68 -7.46
CA ASN A 382 -42.44 -45.65 -6.01
C ASN A 382 -42.57 -47.07 -5.42
N PRO A 383 -41.45 -47.74 -5.13
CA PRO A 383 -41.49 -49.15 -4.62
C PRO A 383 -41.78 -49.24 -3.13
N HIS A 384 -42.01 -48.13 -2.41
CA HIS A 384 -42.28 -48.15 -0.97
C HIS A 384 -43.63 -48.89 -0.60
N ALA A 385 -44.57 -48.88 -1.50
CA ALA A 385 -45.86 -49.58 -1.32
C ALA A 385 -45.76 -51.07 -1.57
N LEU A 386 -44.66 -51.60 -2.08
CA LEU A 386 -44.47 -52.99 -2.42
C LEU A 386 -43.94 -53.78 -1.20
N PRO A 387 -44.32 -55.10 -1.06
CA PRO A 387 -43.74 -55.93 -0.02
C PRO A 387 -42.22 -56.05 -0.14
N ALA A 388 -41.54 -56.16 0.98
CA ALA A 388 -40.08 -56.23 1.03
C ALA A 388 -39.57 -57.51 0.33
N PRO A 389 -38.37 -57.48 -0.29
CA PRO A 389 -37.76 -58.66 -0.89
C PRO A 389 -37.48 -59.74 0.16
N ALA A 390 -37.71 -61.03 -0.18
CA ALA A 390 -37.49 -62.15 0.73
C ALA A 390 -36.04 -62.28 1.22
N SER A 391 -35.09 -61.63 0.54
CA SER A 391 -33.69 -61.64 0.88
C SER A 391 -33.22 -60.37 1.61
N ALA A 392 -34.11 -59.45 2.05
CA ALA A 392 -33.78 -58.30 2.81
C ALA A 392 -33.35 -58.67 4.24
N PRO A 393 -32.26 -58.09 4.79
CA PRO A 393 -31.96 -58.28 6.20
C PRO A 393 -33.08 -57.64 7.03
N ILE A 394 -33.59 -58.39 7.99
CA ILE A 394 -34.66 -57.94 8.90
C ILE A 394 -33.98 -56.91 9.85
N GLY A 395 -34.20 -55.61 9.57
CA GLY A 395 -33.84 -54.56 10.50
C GLY A 395 -34.92 -54.34 11.56
N PRO A 396 -34.63 -53.64 12.66
CA PRO A 396 -35.51 -53.43 13.79
C PRO A 396 -36.83 -52.67 13.49
N ASP A 397 -36.99 -52.11 12.29
CA ASP A 397 -38.16 -51.31 11.88
C ASP A 397 -39.10 -52.04 10.84
N ALA A 398 -39.09 -53.35 10.73
CA ALA A 398 -39.99 -54.03 9.85
C ALA A 398 -41.41 -54.12 10.49
N PRO A 399 -42.50 -53.65 9.82
CA PRO A 399 -43.84 -53.82 10.35
C PRO A 399 -44.16 -55.34 10.45
N PRO A 400 -44.89 -55.81 11.51
CA PRO A 400 -45.14 -57.22 11.73
C PRO A 400 -45.84 -57.84 10.54
N SER A 401 -45.32 -58.95 10.06
CA SER A 401 -45.96 -59.76 9.04
C SER A 401 -47.29 -60.18 9.55
N VAL A 402 -48.41 -59.84 8.88
CA VAL A 402 -49.74 -60.35 9.15
C VAL A 402 -49.73 -61.85 8.79
N ALA A 403 -49.56 -62.67 9.81
CA ALA A 403 -49.78 -64.12 9.69
C ALA A 403 -51.27 -64.35 9.45
N THR A 404 -51.65 -64.83 8.28
CA THR A 404 -52.98 -65.35 8.01
C THR A 404 -53.18 -66.62 8.83
N ALA A 405 -53.94 -66.51 9.92
CA ALA A 405 -54.41 -67.63 10.66
C ALA A 405 -55.42 -68.36 9.80
N SER A 406 -55.12 -69.61 9.40
CA SER A 406 -56.07 -70.55 8.85
C SER A 406 -56.95 -71.07 9.99
N THR A 407 -58.19 -70.69 10.00
CA THR A 407 -59.22 -71.34 10.78
C THR A 407 -59.78 -72.54 9.99
N ASN A 408 -59.68 -73.67 10.59
CA ASN A 408 -60.50 -74.85 10.28
C ASN A 408 -60.83 -75.58 11.58
N PRO A 409 -61.89 -76.33 11.64
CA PRO A 409 -63.32 -76.03 11.56
C PRO A 409 -63.98 -75.91 12.93
#